data_80f10ceb37f08389a3918dbddb1d8a01
#
_entry.id   80f10ceb37f08389a3918dbddb1d8a01
#
_cell.length_a   1.000
_cell.length_b   1.000
_cell.length_c   1.000
_cell.angle_alpha   90.00
_cell.angle_beta   90.00
_cell.angle_gamma   90.00
#
_symmetry.space_group_name_H-M   'P 1'
#
loop_
_entity.id
_entity.type
_entity.pdbx_description
1 polymer ?
#
loop_
_entity_poly.entity_id
_entity_poly.type
_entity_poly.pdbx_seq_one_letter_code
_entity_poly.pdbx_strand_id
1 'polypeptide(L)'
;MTGRSEGLNPKAATPGTALRNWAARHDLVLYFVLAYLLSWALWPLVILNPTSSPLVPFGPLIAAVIVALLAGGRRELWALLRQLARWRVHPIWYAIALLGPFVLAGLTALLAIAAGAPVRGTGAYSDWRSIGLFFLSTVIIVGLFEEVGWRGFALPRLQLRIDAIWAALVLGVLWALWHLPELISDPTRQRPPVQFLIWTLALSVIFSWLYNSTNGSLPIVIICHAAIDTAGRFMLPEFVGDRYQLVWWFMVALYVLVAVVVILVSGPKRLVTHIPQRGVPASGQAGGPL
;
A
#
# COMPACT_ATOMS: atom_id res chain seq x y z
N MET A 1 65.15 9.70 -21.15
CA MET A 1 64.35 9.13 -20.06
C MET A 1 62.87 9.34 -20.46
N THR A 2 62.30 8.35 -21.08
CA THR A 2 60.91 8.35 -21.56
C THR A 2 60.05 7.58 -20.56
N GLY A 3 59.36 8.33 -19.72
CA GLY A 3 58.38 7.75 -18.79
C GLY A 3 57.14 7.26 -19.56
N ARG A 4 56.94 5.94 -19.64
CA ARG A 4 55.68 5.32 -20.06
C ARG A 4 54.62 5.59 -19.01
N SER A 5 53.61 6.38 -19.36
CA SER A 5 52.36 6.43 -18.64
C SER A 5 51.60 5.09 -18.86
N GLU A 6 51.62 4.21 -17.87
CA GLU A 6 50.74 3.05 -17.85
C GLU A 6 49.32 3.54 -17.76
N GLY A 7 48.61 3.44 -18.89
CA GLY A 7 47.17 3.67 -18.98
C GLY A 7 46.44 2.66 -18.08
N LEU A 8 45.81 3.15 -17.00
CA LEU A 8 44.88 2.37 -16.17
C LEU A 8 43.73 1.84 -17.05
N ASN A 9 43.85 0.60 -17.45
CA ASN A 9 42.82 -0.13 -18.16
C ASN A 9 41.58 -0.19 -17.23
N PRO A 10 40.44 0.41 -17.57
CA PRO A 10 39.25 0.30 -16.75
C PRO A 10 38.86 -1.18 -16.67
N LYS A 11 38.98 -1.76 -15.45
CA LYS A 11 38.61 -3.17 -15.18
C LYS A 11 37.23 -3.44 -15.78
N ALA A 12 37.16 -4.27 -16.79
CA ALA A 12 35.94 -4.73 -17.40
C ALA A 12 34.98 -5.24 -16.27
N ALA A 13 33.77 -4.73 -16.23
CA ALA A 13 32.81 -5.13 -15.23
C ALA A 13 32.60 -6.65 -15.32
N THR A 14 32.72 -7.35 -14.19
CA THR A 14 32.43 -8.79 -14.16
C THR A 14 30.95 -9.01 -14.53
N PRO A 15 30.56 -10.16 -15.10
CA PRO A 15 29.17 -10.44 -15.46
C PRO A 15 28.19 -10.20 -14.32
N GLY A 16 28.58 -10.52 -13.08
CA GLY A 16 27.76 -10.28 -11.89
C GLY A 16 27.57 -8.79 -11.57
N THR A 17 28.58 -7.94 -11.80
CA THR A 17 28.44 -6.49 -11.62
C THR A 17 27.63 -5.86 -12.73
N ALA A 18 27.70 -6.35 -13.96
CA ALA A 18 26.89 -5.88 -15.08
C ALA A 18 25.40 -6.16 -14.85
N LEU A 19 25.03 -7.38 -14.45
CA LEU A 19 23.67 -7.77 -14.12
C LEU A 19 23.10 -6.94 -12.96
N ARG A 20 23.88 -6.75 -11.90
CA ARG A 20 23.48 -5.95 -10.75
C ARG A 20 23.20 -4.50 -11.13
N ASN A 21 24.07 -3.88 -11.92
CA ASN A 21 23.92 -2.51 -12.38
C ASN A 21 22.71 -2.36 -13.31
N TRP A 22 22.43 -3.35 -14.13
CA TRP A 22 21.23 -3.38 -14.97
C TRP A 22 19.97 -3.51 -14.12
N ALA A 23 19.92 -4.44 -13.18
CA ALA A 23 18.79 -4.64 -12.27
C ALA A 23 18.51 -3.38 -11.42
N ALA A 24 19.55 -2.69 -10.94
CA ALA A 24 19.41 -1.45 -10.18
C ALA A 24 18.83 -0.28 -11.01
N ARG A 25 19.13 -0.25 -12.32
CA ARG A 25 18.57 0.77 -13.22
C ARG A 25 17.11 0.51 -13.60
N HIS A 26 16.68 -0.75 -13.60
CA HIS A 26 15.36 -1.19 -14.01
C HIS A 26 14.52 -1.77 -12.85
N ASP A 27 14.89 -1.45 -11.61
CA ASP A 27 14.35 -2.03 -10.39
C ASP A 27 12.81 -1.94 -10.29
N LEU A 28 12.22 -0.78 -10.61
CA LEU A 28 10.75 -0.61 -10.61
C LEU A 28 10.07 -1.43 -11.68
N VAL A 29 10.61 -1.46 -12.91
CA VAL A 29 10.01 -2.24 -14.02
C VAL A 29 10.06 -3.71 -13.69
N LEU A 30 11.22 -4.21 -13.24
CA LEU A 30 11.40 -5.60 -12.81
C LEU A 30 10.43 -5.96 -11.68
N TYR A 31 10.31 -5.07 -10.69
CA TYR A 31 9.42 -5.27 -9.56
C TYR A 31 7.95 -5.42 -10.02
N PHE A 32 7.44 -4.47 -10.79
CA PHE A 32 6.04 -4.52 -11.23
C PHE A 32 5.77 -5.74 -12.12
N VAL A 33 6.64 -6.03 -13.08
CA VAL A 33 6.49 -7.22 -13.94
C VAL A 33 6.46 -8.50 -13.10
N LEU A 34 7.40 -8.68 -12.18
CA LEU A 34 7.43 -9.87 -11.31
C LEU A 34 6.24 -9.92 -10.36
N ALA A 35 5.85 -8.80 -9.75
CA ALA A 35 4.70 -8.75 -8.85
C ALA A 35 3.41 -9.21 -9.54
N TYR A 36 3.17 -8.75 -10.76
CA TYR A 36 2.00 -9.15 -11.55
C TYR A 36 2.10 -10.61 -11.99
N LEU A 37 3.22 -11.03 -12.58
CA LEU A 37 3.39 -12.42 -13.04
C LEU A 37 3.20 -13.42 -11.91
N LEU A 38 3.79 -13.15 -10.74
CA LEU A 38 3.68 -14.04 -9.58
C LEU A 38 2.27 -14.05 -8.99
N SER A 39 1.58 -12.93 -8.99
CA SER A 39 0.20 -12.84 -8.47
C SER A 39 -0.84 -13.41 -9.43
N TRP A 40 -0.63 -13.29 -10.74
CA TRP A 40 -1.59 -13.71 -11.77
C TRP A 40 -1.32 -15.12 -12.29
N ALA A 41 -0.25 -15.77 -11.85
CA ALA A 41 0.16 -17.09 -12.33
C ALA A 41 -0.96 -18.15 -12.23
N LEU A 42 -1.80 -18.06 -11.22
CA LEU A 42 -2.90 -18.99 -10.98
C LEU A 42 -4.24 -18.55 -11.59
N TRP A 43 -4.33 -17.35 -12.13
CA TRP A 43 -5.58 -16.83 -12.71
C TRP A 43 -6.18 -17.75 -13.79
N PRO A 44 -5.41 -18.33 -14.72
CA PRO A 44 -5.97 -19.26 -15.70
C PRO A 44 -6.65 -20.48 -15.07
N LEU A 45 -6.24 -20.91 -13.87
CA LEU A 45 -6.84 -22.04 -13.16
C LEU A 45 -8.23 -21.73 -12.61
N VAL A 46 -8.60 -20.47 -12.44
CA VAL A 46 -9.95 -20.05 -12.03
C VAL A 46 -10.99 -20.39 -13.09
N ILE A 47 -10.59 -20.47 -14.37
CA ILE A 47 -11.43 -20.95 -15.47
C ILE A 47 -11.85 -22.41 -15.21
N LEU A 48 -10.95 -23.20 -14.62
CA LEU A 48 -11.19 -24.62 -14.30
C LEU A 48 -11.84 -24.82 -12.93
N ASN A 49 -11.63 -23.89 -12.01
CA ASN A 49 -12.21 -23.92 -10.66
C ASN A 49 -12.63 -22.50 -10.21
N PRO A 50 -13.87 -22.06 -10.51
CA PRO A 50 -14.37 -20.72 -10.21
C PRO A 50 -14.43 -20.36 -8.71
N THR A 51 -14.27 -21.33 -7.81
CA THR A 51 -14.23 -21.09 -6.36
C THR A 51 -12.87 -20.65 -5.84
N SER A 52 -11.82 -20.76 -6.68
CA SER A 52 -10.47 -20.34 -6.32
C SER A 52 -10.30 -18.83 -6.43
N SER A 53 -9.46 -18.23 -5.56
CA SER A 53 -9.09 -16.83 -5.72
C SER A 53 -8.25 -16.64 -6.99
N PRO A 54 -8.62 -15.70 -7.89
CA PRO A 54 -7.88 -15.45 -9.12
C PRO A 54 -6.58 -14.67 -8.88
N LEU A 55 -6.37 -14.19 -7.68
CA LEU A 55 -5.24 -13.34 -7.30
C LEU A 55 -4.50 -13.93 -6.09
N VAL A 56 -3.18 -14.04 -6.21
CA VAL A 56 -2.31 -14.50 -5.13
C VAL A 56 -1.61 -13.28 -4.50
N PRO A 57 -1.83 -12.98 -3.21
CA PRO A 57 -1.31 -11.75 -2.59
C PRO A 57 0.21 -11.74 -2.39
N PHE A 58 0.91 -12.86 -2.58
CA PHE A 58 2.34 -13.01 -2.29
C PHE A 58 3.26 -12.34 -3.32
N GLY A 59 2.77 -12.06 -4.53
CA GLY A 59 3.57 -11.52 -5.63
C GLY A 59 4.36 -10.25 -5.29
N PRO A 60 3.75 -9.22 -4.70
CA PRO A 60 4.45 -7.98 -4.37
C PRO A 60 5.63 -8.17 -3.40
N LEU A 61 5.46 -8.97 -2.33
CA LEU A 61 6.55 -9.27 -1.40
C LEU A 61 7.68 -10.04 -2.08
N ILE A 62 7.34 -11.13 -2.80
CA ILE A 62 8.34 -12.00 -3.43
C ILE A 62 9.13 -11.21 -4.49
N ALA A 63 8.44 -10.41 -5.31
CA ALA A 63 9.07 -9.54 -6.30
C ALA A 63 10.02 -8.53 -5.63
N ALA A 64 9.59 -7.90 -4.54
CA ALA A 64 10.42 -6.95 -3.79
C ALA A 64 11.70 -7.61 -3.24
N VAL A 65 11.58 -8.80 -2.67
CA VAL A 65 12.74 -9.59 -2.16
C VAL A 65 13.70 -9.95 -3.29
N ILE A 66 13.18 -10.48 -4.40
CA ILE A 66 14.00 -10.86 -5.56
C ILE A 66 14.75 -9.65 -6.11
N VAL A 67 14.03 -8.53 -6.38
CA VAL A 67 14.64 -7.35 -6.99
C VAL A 67 15.61 -6.65 -6.02
N ALA A 68 15.29 -6.58 -4.73
CA ALA A 68 16.23 -6.06 -3.73
C ALA A 68 17.53 -6.86 -3.71
N LEU A 69 17.46 -8.19 -3.74
CA LEU A 69 18.65 -9.06 -3.80
C LEU A 69 19.44 -8.87 -5.10
N LEU A 70 18.78 -8.79 -6.25
CA LEU A 70 19.43 -8.60 -7.55
C LEU A 70 20.10 -7.23 -7.67
N ALA A 71 19.41 -6.15 -7.26
CA ALA A 71 19.89 -4.78 -7.44
C ALA A 71 20.91 -4.35 -6.38
N GLY A 72 20.69 -4.69 -5.10
CA GLY A 72 21.48 -4.21 -3.97
C GLY A 72 22.04 -5.29 -3.04
N GLY A 73 21.68 -6.57 -3.30
CA GLY A 73 22.12 -7.70 -2.49
C GLY A 73 21.51 -7.67 -1.08
N ARG A 74 22.20 -8.35 -0.15
CA ARG A 74 21.75 -8.48 1.25
C ARG A 74 21.52 -7.13 1.95
N ARG A 75 22.27 -6.10 1.59
CA ARG A 75 22.13 -4.76 2.18
C ARG A 75 20.76 -4.16 1.87
N GLU A 76 20.33 -4.25 0.62
CA GLU A 76 19.05 -3.71 0.16
C GLU A 76 17.88 -4.51 0.73
N LEU A 77 18.00 -5.83 0.77
CA LEU A 77 17.01 -6.69 1.43
C LEU A 77 16.86 -6.32 2.91
N TRP A 78 17.96 -6.15 3.64
CA TRP A 78 17.89 -5.74 5.05
C TRP A 78 17.28 -4.34 5.23
N ALA A 79 17.58 -3.40 4.31
CA ALA A 79 16.96 -2.07 4.32
C ALA A 79 15.43 -2.15 4.14
N LEU A 80 14.96 -3.06 3.28
CA LEU A 80 13.54 -3.34 3.10
C LEU A 80 12.92 -3.94 4.36
N LEU A 81 13.49 -5.00 4.91
CA LEU A 81 12.94 -5.72 6.06
C LEU A 81 12.97 -4.90 7.36
N ARG A 82 13.96 -4.01 7.54
CA ARG A 82 14.04 -3.11 8.71
C ARG A 82 12.83 -2.19 8.85
N GLN A 83 12.10 -1.93 7.80
CA GLN A 83 10.88 -1.11 7.84
C GLN A 83 9.77 -1.80 8.64
N LEU A 84 9.77 -3.14 8.70
CA LEU A 84 8.86 -3.93 9.55
C LEU A 84 9.17 -3.77 11.05
N ALA A 85 10.38 -3.37 11.40
CA ALA A 85 10.79 -3.11 12.78
C ALA A 85 10.51 -1.67 13.24
N ARG A 86 9.97 -0.80 12.38
CA ARG A 86 9.67 0.62 12.69
C ARG A 86 8.31 0.77 13.37
N TRP A 87 8.12 0.08 14.49
CA TRP A 87 6.89 0.12 15.27
C TRP A 87 6.84 1.24 16.33
N ARG A 88 8.00 1.85 16.67
CA ARG A 88 8.08 2.95 17.64
C ARG A 88 7.71 4.28 16.99
N VAL A 89 6.42 4.52 16.85
CA VAL A 89 5.84 5.76 16.31
C VAL A 89 4.86 6.35 17.32
N HIS A 90 4.48 7.61 17.15
CA HIS A 90 3.51 8.24 18.06
C HIS A 90 2.18 7.47 18.08
N PRO A 91 1.58 7.18 19.26
CA PRO A 91 0.37 6.35 19.36
C PRO A 91 -0.82 6.78 18.52
N ILE A 92 -0.93 8.06 18.20
CA ILE A 92 -2.00 8.58 17.34
C ILE A 92 -2.01 7.90 15.96
N TRP A 93 -0.84 7.49 15.42
CA TRP A 93 -0.77 6.80 14.14
C TRP A 93 -1.43 5.42 14.18
N TYR A 94 -1.31 4.74 15.31
CA TYR A 94 -2.03 3.48 15.55
C TYR A 94 -3.54 3.71 15.65
N ALA A 95 -3.96 4.78 16.35
CA ALA A 95 -5.37 5.12 16.44
C ALA A 95 -5.95 5.47 15.05
N ILE A 96 -5.26 6.27 14.25
CA ILE A 96 -5.67 6.62 12.89
C ILE A 96 -5.73 5.35 12.01
N ALA A 97 -4.69 4.51 12.04
CA ALA A 97 -4.60 3.32 11.19
C ALA A 97 -5.64 2.25 11.56
N LEU A 98 -5.91 2.05 12.84
CA LEU A 98 -6.84 1.04 13.30
C LEU A 98 -8.29 1.53 13.29
N LEU A 99 -8.56 2.71 13.87
CA LEU A 99 -9.94 3.18 14.09
C LEU A 99 -10.49 3.96 12.88
N GLY A 100 -9.63 4.68 12.16
CA GLY A 100 -10.04 5.49 11.00
C GLY A 100 -10.90 4.73 9.99
N PRO A 101 -10.47 3.54 9.52
CA PRO A 101 -11.27 2.74 8.59
C PRO A 101 -12.64 2.35 9.12
N PHE A 102 -12.76 1.97 10.39
CA PHE A 102 -14.05 1.62 10.99
C PHE A 102 -14.97 2.84 11.14
N VAL A 103 -14.41 4.02 11.46
CA VAL A 103 -15.17 5.29 11.47
C VAL A 103 -15.69 5.60 10.07
N LEU A 104 -14.86 5.49 9.03
CA LEU A 104 -15.29 5.74 7.65
C LEU A 104 -16.33 4.72 7.19
N ALA A 105 -16.19 3.45 7.57
CA ALA A 105 -17.20 2.43 7.29
C ALA A 105 -18.52 2.73 7.99
N GLY A 106 -18.49 3.12 9.26
CA GLY A 106 -19.68 3.52 10.02
C GLY A 106 -20.38 4.75 9.40
N LEU A 107 -19.61 5.77 9.01
CA LEU A 107 -20.15 6.95 8.31
C LEU A 107 -20.75 6.56 6.94
N THR A 108 -20.09 5.68 6.19
CA THR A 108 -20.62 5.16 4.93
C THR A 108 -21.96 4.48 5.15
N ALA A 109 -22.06 3.61 6.16
CA ALA A 109 -23.28 2.90 6.50
C ALA A 109 -24.41 3.88 6.89
N LEU A 110 -24.12 4.85 7.75
CA LEU A 110 -25.08 5.87 8.16
C LEU A 110 -25.62 6.69 6.99
N LEU A 111 -24.75 7.14 6.09
CA LEU A 111 -25.13 7.88 4.88
C LEU A 111 -25.99 7.02 3.94
N ALA A 112 -25.62 5.75 3.76
CA ALA A 112 -26.36 4.82 2.92
C ALA A 112 -27.78 4.55 3.48
N ILE A 113 -27.90 4.32 4.78
CA ILE A 113 -29.17 4.13 5.46
C ILE A 113 -30.03 5.40 5.35
N ALA A 114 -29.46 6.57 5.62
CA ALA A 114 -30.16 7.85 5.50
C ALA A 114 -30.66 8.12 4.07
N ALA A 115 -29.96 7.61 3.07
CA ALA A 115 -30.36 7.65 1.66
C ALA A 115 -31.36 6.51 1.29
N GLY A 116 -31.79 5.70 2.24
CA GLY A 116 -32.78 4.63 2.04
C GLY A 116 -32.20 3.38 1.38
N ALA A 117 -30.90 3.10 1.54
CA ALA A 117 -30.33 1.82 1.11
C ALA A 117 -30.86 0.70 2.02
N PRO A 118 -31.39 -0.40 1.44
CA PRO A 118 -31.87 -1.51 2.24
C PRO A 118 -30.74 -2.25 2.92
N VAL A 119 -30.93 -2.55 4.21
CA VAL A 119 -29.98 -3.27 5.04
C VAL A 119 -30.54 -4.66 5.36
N ARG A 120 -29.72 -5.70 5.18
CA ARG A 120 -30.13 -7.08 5.45
C ARG A 120 -30.22 -7.36 6.95
N GLY A 121 -29.36 -6.76 7.75
CA GLY A 121 -29.28 -6.91 9.19
C GLY A 121 -27.95 -6.40 9.75
N THR A 122 -27.81 -6.42 11.07
CA THR A 122 -26.58 -6.00 11.75
C THR A 122 -25.82 -7.18 12.37
N GLY A 123 -26.20 -8.42 12.04
CA GLY A 123 -25.69 -9.63 12.69
C GLY A 123 -24.20 -9.89 12.46
N ALA A 124 -23.63 -9.42 11.33
CA ALA A 124 -22.21 -9.61 11.05
C ALA A 124 -21.28 -8.96 12.08
N TYR A 125 -21.69 -7.85 12.70
CA TYR A 125 -20.90 -7.16 13.72
C TYR A 125 -21.04 -7.74 15.12
N SER A 126 -21.95 -8.68 15.36
CA SER A 126 -22.11 -9.34 16.65
C SER A 126 -21.05 -10.41 16.92
N ASP A 127 -20.40 -10.95 15.87
CA ASP A 127 -19.34 -11.94 15.99
C ASP A 127 -17.95 -11.28 16.02
N TRP A 128 -17.62 -10.68 17.16
CA TRP A 128 -16.32 -10.03 17.38
C TRP A 128 -15.11 -10.98 17.23
N ARG A 129 -15.31 -12.30 17.41
CA ARG A 129 -14.24 -13.30 17.25
C ARG A 129 -13.89 -13.45 15.77
N SER A 130 -14.88 -13.59 14.92
CA SER A 130 -14.67 -13.64 13.46
C SER A 130 -14.05 -12.35 12.93
N ILE A 131 -14.48 -11.18 13.44
CA ILE A 131 -13.86 -9.89 13.10
C ILE A 131 -12.38 -9.87 13.48
N GLY A 132 -12.05 -10.27 14.73
CA GLY A 132 -10.67 -10.30 15.21
C GLY A 132 -9.79 -11.29 14.46
N LEU A 133 -10.28 -12.49 14.19
CA LEU A 133 -9.55 -13.51 13.43
C LEU A 133 -9.32 -13.06 11.96
N PHE A 134 -10.33 -12.48 11.34
CA PHE A 134 -10.19 -11.94 9.97
C PHE A 134 -9.16 -10.81 9.93
N PHE A 135 -9.23 -9.86 10.89
CA PHE A 135 -8.23 -8.79 11.00
C PHE A 135 -6.82 -9.33 11.12
N LEU A 136 -6.58 -10.28 12.04
CA LEU A 136 -5.25 -10.87 12.24
C LEU A 136 -4.76 -11.63 11.00
N SER A 137 -5.65 -12.40 10.35
CA SER A 137 -5.30 -13.08 9.11
C SER A 137 -4.96 -12.10 7.99
N THR A 138 -5.68 -11.00 7.88
CA THR A 138 -5.44 -9.95 6.87
C THR A 138 -4.13 -9.21 7.14
N VAL A 139 -3.79 -8.93 8.40
CA VAL A 139 -2.46 -8.39 8.77
C VAL A 139 -1.33 -9.25 8.21
N ILE A 140 -1.45 -10.60 8.35
CA ILE A 140 -0.38 -11.53 7.96
C ILE A 140 -0.42 -11.83 6.46
N ILE A 141 -1.59 -12.16 5.91
CA ILE A 141 -1.72 -12.71 4.55
C ILE A 141 -1.80 -11.61 3.49
N VAL A 142 -2.49 -10.52 3.78
CA VAL A 142 -2.71 -9.43 2.82
C VAL A 142 -1.77 -8.27 3.10
N GLY A 143 -1.92 -7.64 4.27
CA GLY A 143 -1.18 -6.43 4.60
C GLY A 143 0.33 -6.59 4.56
N LEU A 144 0.88 -7.68 5.14
CA LEU A 144 2.31 -7.93 5.10
C LEU A 144 2.81 -8.18 3.68
N PHE A 145 2.13 -9.03 2.91
CA PHE A 145 2.60 -9.42 1.59
C PHE A 145 2.45 -8.31 0.55
N GLU A 146 1.43 -7.49 0.67
CA GLU A 146 1.23 -6.37 -0.23
C GLU A 146 2.06 -5.15 0.16
N GLU A 147 2.01 -4.71 1.43
CA GLU A 147 2.60 -3.43 1.82
C GLU A 147 4.12 -3.42 1.81
N VAL A 148 4.78 -4.57 2.06
CA VAL A 148 6.24 -4.67 1.90
C VAL A 148 6.65 -4.40 0.45
N GLY A 149 5.86 -4.88 -0.51
CA GLY A 149 6.09 -4.61 -1.93
C GLY A 149 5.70 -3.19 -2.33
N TRP A 150 4.47 -2.80 -2.11
CA TRP A 150 3.95 -1.53 -2.58
C TRP A 150 4.58 -0.34 -1.87
N ARG A 151 4.53 -0.30 -0.52
CA ARG A 151 5.00 0.85 0.28
C ARG A 151 6.44 0.69 0.73
N GLY A 152 6.88 -0.54 1.00
CA GLY A 152 8.27 -0.78 1.42
C GLY A 152 9.27 -0.69 0.28
N PHE A 153 8.92 -1.18 -0.91
CA PHE A 153 9.84 -1.25 -2.05
C PHE A 153 9.54 -0.21 -3.13
N ALA A 154 8.32 -0.20 -3.70
CA ALA A 154 8.01 0.60 -4.88
C ALA A 154 7.85 2.09 -4.57
N LEU A 155 7.09 2.45 -3.52
CA LEU A 155 6.80 3.85 -3.18
C LEU A 155 8.07 4.68 -2.95
N PRO A 156 9.05 4.28 -2.12
CA PRO A 156 10.27 5.08 -1.92
C PRO A 156 11.06 5.31 -3.21
N ARG A 157 11.09 4.31 -4.10
CA ARG A 157 11.79 4.40 -5.39
C ARG A 157 11.09 5.32 -6.38
N LEU A 158 9.76 5.34 -6.39
CA LEU A 158 8.98 6.32 -7.15
C LEU A 158 9.22 7.73 -6.61
N GLN A 159 9.22 7.91 -5.29
CA GLN A 159 9.44 9.22 -4.64
C GLN A 159 10.86 9.77 -4.82
N LEU A 160 11.83 8.95 -5.18
CA LEU A 160 13.16 9.43 -5.62
C LEU A 160 13.13 10.09 -7.01
N ARG A 161 12.07 9.89 -7.78
CA ARG A 161 11.97 10.34 -9.19
C ARG A 161 10.91 11.41 -9.40
N ILE A 162 9.84 11.40 -8.60
CA ILE A 162 8.69 12.29 -8.72
C ILE A 162 8.14 12.66 -7.33
N ASP A 163 7.40 13.75 -7.23
CA ASP A 163 6.74 14.19 -6.01
C ASP A 163 5.83 13.10 -5.42
N ALA A 164 5.69 13.11 -4.09
CA ALA A 164 4.98 12.06 -3.35
C ALA A 164 3.53 11.84 -3.82
N ILE A 165 2.83 12.91 -4.22
CA ILE A 165 1.45 12.79 -4.74
C ILE A 165 1.43 12.00 -6.05
N TRP A 166 2.34 12.29 -6.99
CA TRP A 166 2.40 11.57 -8.26
C TRP A 166 2.85 10.12 -8.06
N ALA A 167 3.80 9.89 -7.15
CA ALA A 167 4.23 8.55 -6.77
C ALA A 167 3.06 7.73 -6.19
N ALA A 168 2.24 8.35 -5.32
CA ALA A 168 1.06 7.72 -4.77
C ALA A 168 0.00 7.41 -5.83
N LEU A 169 -0.26 8.33 -6.76
CA LEU A 169 -1.26 8.13 -7.81
C LEU A 169 -0.81 7.07 -8.83
N VAL A 170 0.45 7.11 -9.28
CA VAL A 170 1.01 6.07 -10.16
C VAL A 170 0.93 4.70 -9.49
N LEU A 171 1.35 4.62 -8.22
CA LEU A 171 1.26 3.38 -7.46
C LEU A 171 -0.19 2.93 -7.28
N GLY A 172 -1.13 3.85 -7.04
CA GLY A 172 -2.56 3.57 -6.93
C GLY A 172 -3.17 2.99 -8.21
N VAL A 173 -2.81 3.54 -9.38
CA VAL A 173 -3.22 2.97 -10.68
C VAL A 173 -2.67 1.55 -10.83
N LEU A 174 -1.37 1.36 -10.60
CA LEU A 174 -0.76 0.03 -10.71
C LEU A 174 -1.37 -0.95 -9.71
N TRP A 175 -1.63 -0.53 -8.48
CA TRP A 175 -2.28 -1.38 -7.48
C TRP A 175 -3.72 -1.74 -7.86
N ALA A 176 -4.50 -0.80 -8.40
CA ALA A 176 -5.84 -1.08 -8.91
C ALA A 176 -5.83 -2.08 -10.09
N LEU A 177 -4.90 -1.89 -11.03
CA LEU A 177 -4.72 -2.80 -12.16
C LEU A 177 -4.28 -4.20 -11.72
N TRP A 178 -3.51 -4.31 -10.64
CA TRP A 178 -3.09 -5.59 -10.08
C TRP A 178 -4.29 -6.44 -9.60
N HIS A 179 -5.39 -5.79 -9.18
CA HIS A 179 -6.65 -6.47 -8.81
C HIS A 179 -7.51 -6.88 -10.02
N LEU A 180 -7.06 -6.62 -11.25
CA LEU A 180 -7.85 -6.90 -12.46
C LEU A 180 -8.40 -8.34 -12.53
N PRO A 181 -7.65 -9.41 -12.16
CA PRO A 181 -8.17 -10.77 -12.12
C PRO A 181 -9.40 -10.91 -11.22
N GLU A 182 -9.40 -10.28 -10.04
CA GLU A 182 -10.56 -10.30 -9.14
C GLU A 182 -11.75 -9.53 -9.72
N LEU A 183 -11.51 -8.35 -10.30
CA LEU A 183 -12.58 -7.53 -10.89
C LEU A 183 -13.25 -8.21 -12.09
N ILE A 184 -12.49 -8.93 -12.91
CA ILE A 184 -13.02 -9.64 -14.09
C ILE A 184 -13.71 -10.95 -13.69
N SER A 185 -13.14 -11.67 -12.71
CA SER A 185 -13.62 -12.99 -12.29
C SER A 185 -14.73 -12.92 -11.21
N ASP A 186 -15.09 -11.73 -10.72
CA ASP A 186 -16.18 -11.59 -9.75
C ASP A 186 -17.56 -11.75 -10.42
N PRO A 187 -18.23 -12.92 -10.25
CA PRO A 187 -19.53 -13.17 -10.87
C PRO A 187 -20.64 -12.31 -10.26
N THR A 188 -20.40 -11.79 -9.05
CA THR A 188 -21.41 -11.01 -8.30
C THR A 188 -21.32 -9.54 -8.62
N ARG A 189 -20.27 -9.09 -9.27
CA ARG A 189 -19.96 -7.67 -9.57
C ARG A 189 -20.08 -6.76 -8.35
N GLN A 190 -19.73 -7.29 -7.18
CA GLN A 190 -19.79 -6.54 -5.93
C GLN A 190 -18.72 -5.45 -5.83
N ARG A 191 -17.73 -5.45 -6.72
CA ARG A 191 -16.71 -4.40 -6.82
C ARG A 191 -16.87 -3.61 -8.12
N PRO A 192 -17.62 -2.50 -8.13
CA PRO A 192 -17.80 -1.67 -9.33
C PRO A 192 -16.43 -1.10 -9.76
N PRO A 193 -15.95 -1.34 -11.00
CA PRO A 193 -14.57 -1.04 -11.40
C PRO A 193 -14.18 0.44 -11.29
N VAL A 194 -15.08 1.35 -11.63
CA VAL A 194 -14.82 2.79 -11.58
C VAL A 194 -14.67 3.26 -10.13
N GLN A 195 -15.60 2.88 -9.26
CA GLN A 195 -15.57 3.21 -7.85
C GLN A 195 -14.33 2.60 -7.19
N PHE A 196 -14.02 1.35 -7.52
CA PHE A 196 -12.83 0.65 -7.00
C PHE A 196 -11.54 1.38 -7.41
N LEU A 197 -11.42 1.81 -8.66
CA LEU A 197 -10.24 2.58 -9.12
C LEU A 197 -10.09 3.88 -8.32
N ILE A 198 -11.16 4.68 -8.22
CA ILE A 198 -11.10 5.97 -7.51
C ILE A 198 -10.77 5.75 -6.03
N TRP A 199 -11.38 4.74 -5.41
CA TRP A 199 -11.13 4.37 -4.02
C TRP A 199 -9.66 3.95 -3.81
N THR A 200 -9.10 3.10 -4.68
CA THR A 200 -7.71 2.65 -4.59
C THR A 200 -6.72 3.80 -4.77
N LEU A 201 -7.02 4.78 -5.64
CA LEU A 201 -6.23 6.01 -5.77
C LEU A 201 -6.23 6.81 -4.47
N ALA A 202 -7.39 7.02 -3.86
CA ALA A 202 -7.51 7.71 -2.56
C ALA A 202 -6.76 6.96 -1.45
N LEU A 203 -6.90 5.63 -1.40
CA LEU A 203 -6.16 4.78 -0.46
C LEU A 203 -4.66 4.88 -0.67
N SER A 204 -4.19 4.88 -1.90
CA SER A 204 -2.76 4.99 -2.19
C SER A 204 -2.17 6.31 -1.68
N VAL A 205 -2.93 7.41 -1.76
CA VAL A 205 -2.54 8.71 -1.17
C VAL A 205 -2.48 8.61 0.37
N ILE A 206 -3.52 8.05 1.00
CA ILE A 206 -3.60 7.91 2.47
C ILE A 206 -2.47 7.00 2.99
N PHE A 207 -2.21 5.87 2.35
CA PHE A 207 -1.14 4.95 2.73
C PHE A 207 0.24 5.57 2.54
N SER A 208 0.44 6.32 1.44
CA SER A 208 1.69 7.05 1.22
C SER A 208 1.93 8.11 2.29
N TRP A 209 0.88 8.82 2.69
CA TRP A 209 0.94 9.77 3.80
C TRP A 209 1.24 9.11 5.14
N LEU A 210 0.58 8.00 5.49
CA LEU A 210 0.86 7.23 6.71
C LEU A 210 2.31 6.75 6.72
N TYR A 211 2.76 6.16 5.62
CA TYR A 211 4.13 5.68 5.48
C TYR A 211 5.16 6.80 5.65
N ASN A 212 4.98 7.92 4.94
CA ASN A 212 5.91 9.05 4.99
C ASN A 212 5.90 9.73 6.37
N SER A 213 4.72 9.95 6.97
CA SER A 213 4.57 10.60 8.27
C SER A 213 5.10 9.77 9.45
N THR A 214 5.30 8.47 9.24
CA THR A 214 5.83 7.53 10.23
C THR A 214 7.26 7.06 9.93
N ASN A 215 8.00 7.83 9.12
CA ASN A 215 9.37 7.52 8.69
C ASN A 215 9.50 6.13 8.06
N GLY A 216 8.52 5.71 7.27
CA GLY A 216 8.51 4.42 6.60
C GLY A 216 8.15 3.24 7.50
N SER A 217 7.24 3.44 8.45
CA SER A 217 6.70 2.36 9.29
C SER A 217 5.73 1.51 8.48
N LEU A 218 6.15 0.31 8.09
CA LEU A 218 5.26 -0.68 7.47
C LEU A 218 4.18 -1.20 8.44
N PRO A 219 4.44 -1.44 9.74
CA PRO A 219 3.39 -1.86 10.66
C PRO A 219 2.16 -0.96 10.67
N ILE A 220 2.32 0.37 10.58
CA ILE A 220 1.20 1.31 10.55
C ILE A 220 0.35 1.12 9.28
N VAL A 221 0.99 0.99 8.13
CA VAL A 221 0.27 0.81 6.85
C VAL A 221 -0.39 -0.56 6.78
N ILE A 222 0.28 -1.61 7.26
CA ILE A 222 -0.25 -2.98 7.34
C ILE A 222 -1.51 -3.02 8.23
N ILE A 223 -1.47 -2.37 9.39
CA ILE A 223 -2.63 -2.28 10.31
C ILE A 223 -3.78 -1.54 9.63
N CYS A 224 -3.49 -0.43 8.95
CA CYS A 224 -4.51 0.35 8.24
C CYS A 224 -5.15 -0.46 7.11
N HIS A 225 -4.35 -1.17 6.32
CA HIS A 225 -4.82 -2.07 5.26
C HIS A 225 -5.76 -3.14 5.82
N ALA A 226 -5.31 -3.85 6.84
CA ALA A 226 -6.12 -4.89 7.50
C ALA A 226 -7.41 -4.34 8.10
N ALA A 227 -7.38 -3.13 8.68
CA ALA A 227 -8.57 -2.48 9.21
C ALA A 227 -9.58 -2.09 8.12
N ILE A 228 -9.09 -1.62 6.95
CA ILE A 228 -9.92 -1.30 5.79
C ILE A 228 -10.62 -2.55 5.27
N ASP A 229 -9.88 -3.63 5.04
CA ASP A 229 -10.42 -4.89 4.54
C ASP A 229 -11.43 -5.49 5.52
N THR A 230 -11.11 -5.43 6.83
CA THR A 230 -12.01 -5.92 7.87
C THR A 230 -13.29 -5.11 7.91
N ALA A 231 -13.19 -3.79 7.93
CA ALA A 231 -14.36 -2.92 7.93
C ALA A 231 -15.24 -3.15 6.69
N GLY A 232 -14.64 -3.26 5.51
CA GLY A 232 -15.34 -3.55 4.25
C GLY A 232 -15.99 -4.94 4.25
N ARG A 233 -15.28 -5.96 4.71
CA ARG A 233 -15.73 -7.35 4.76
C ARG A 233 -17.00 -7.53 5.60
N PHE A 234 -17.11 -6.81 6.70
CA PHE A 234 -18.25 -6.94 7.61
C PHE A 234 -19.34 -5.89 7.38
N MET A 235 -19.04 -4.76 6.71
CA MET A 235 -20.03 -3.71 6.41
C MET A 235 -20.76 -3.97 5.09
N LEU A 236 -20.02 -4.20 4.00
CA LEU A 236 -20.60 -4.21 2.64
C LEU A 236 -21.69 -5.29 2.43
N PRO A 237 -21.55 -6.53 2.95
CA PRO A 237 -22.56 -7.57 2.78
C PRO A 237 -23.90 -7.27 3.44
N GLU A 238 -23.95 -6.32 4.36
CA GLU A 238 -25.20 -5.92 5.03
C GLU A 238 -26.11 -5.10 4.12
N PHE A 239 -25.57 -4.54 3.02
CA PHE A 239 -26.32 -3.78 2.04
C PHE A 239 -26.68 -4.65 0.84
N VAL A 240 -27.92 -4.53 0.37
CA VAL A 240 -28.48 -5.35 -0.71
C VAL A 240 -29.28 -4.50 -1.71
N GLY A 241 -29.57 -5.09 -2.89
CA GLY A 241 -30.46 -4.50 -3.90
C GLY A 241 -29.81 -3.41 -4.75
N ASP A 242 -30.64 -2.68 -5.47
CA ASP A 242 -30.23 -1.74 -6.53
C ASP A 242 -29.39 -0.55 -6.02
N ARG A 243 -29.51 -0.25 -4.73
CA ARG A 243 -28.77 0.86 -4.10
C ARG A 243 -27.39 0.48 -3.56
N TYR A 244 -26.92 -0.74 -3.79
CA TYR A 244 -25.58 -1.17 -3.38
C TYR A 244 -24.46 -0.29 -3.97
N GLN A 245 -24.62 0.17 -5.20
CA GLN A 245 -23.67 1.13 -5.81
C GLN A 245 -23.61 2.48 -5.08
N LEU A 246 -24.71 2.89 -4.43
CA LEU A 246 -24.73 4.12 -3.63
C LEU A 246 -23.82 4.01 -2.40
N VAL A 247 -23.76 2.84 -1.77
CA VAL A 247 -22.83 2.57 -0.67
C VAL A 247 -21.39 2.76 -1.12
N TRP A 248 -21.04 2.25 -2.30
CA TRP A 248 -19.73 2.45 -2.90
C TRP A 248 -19.42 3.93 -3.15
N TRP A 249 -20.38 4.71 -3.66
CA TRP A 249 -20.17 6.14 -3.89
C TRP A 249 -19.97 6.92 -2.59
N PHE A 250 -20.70 6.61 -1.52
CA PHE A 250 -20.47 7.22 -0.21
C PHE A 250 -19.08 6.85 0.34
N MET A 251 -18.69 5.59 0.24
CA MET A 251 -17.36 5.15 0.65
C MET A 251 -16.27 5.88 -0.14
N VAL A 252 -16.37 5.91 -1.47
CA VAL A 252 -15.43 6.63 -2.34
C VAL A 252 -15.35 8.11 -1.95
N ALA A 253 -16.48 8.78 -1.79
CA ALA A 253 -16.52 10.19 -1.46
C ALA A 253 -15.81 10.49 -0.12
N LEU A 254 -16.03 9.68 0.91
CA LEU A 254 -15.38 9.83 2.20
C LEU A 254 -13.87 9.59 2.12
N TYR A 255 -13.41 8.55 1.43
CA TYR A 255 -11.98 8.29 1.27
C TYR A 255 -11.29 9.37 0.40
N VAL A 256 -11.94 9.86 -0.65
CA VAL A 256 -11.46 10.98 -1.46
C VAL A 256 -11.39 12.26 -0.62
N LEU A 257 -12.40 12.54 0.20
CA LEU A 257 -12.38 13.69 1.11
C LEU A 257 -11.17 13.60 2.07
N VAL A 258 -10.92 12.43 2.68
CA VAL A 258 -9.77 12.22 3.55
C VAL A 258 -8.46 12.42 2.76
N ALA A 259 -8.34 11.87 1.55
CA ALA A 259 -7.16 12.03 0.71
C ALA A 259 -6.91 13.52 0.36
N VAL A 260 -7.96 14.28 0.03
CA VAL A 260 -7.87 15.71 -0.23
C VAL A 260 -7.41 16.46 1.03
N VAL A 261 -8.00 16.20 2.19
CA VAL A 261 -7.58 16.80 3.46
C VAL A 261 -6.11 16.47 3.75
N VAL A 262 -5.70 15.24 3.56
CA VAL A 262 -4.30 14.82 3.70
C VAL A 262 -3.38 15.63 2.79
N ILE A 263 -3.72 15.79 1.50
CA ILE A 263 -2.92 16.57 0.54
C ILE A 263 -2.82 18.03 0.98
N LEU A 264 -3.92 18.63 1.42
CA LEU A 264 -3.95 20.04 1.85
C LEU A 264 -3.13 20.28 3.11
N VAL A 265 -3.18 19.35 4.08
CA VAL A 265 -2.48 19.48 5.37
C VAL A 265 -1.01 19.13 5.29
N SER A 266 -0.66 18.09 4.53
CA SER A 266 0.72 17.54 4.48
C SER A 266 1.55 18.01 3.28
N GLY A 267 0.90 18.68 2.33
CA GLY A 267 1.50 19.15 1.09
C GLY A 267 1.76 18.03 0.06
N PRO A 268 1.55 18.32 -1.24
CA PRO A 268 1.61 17.29 -2.29
C PRO A 268 3.02 16.75 -2.56
N LYS A 269 4.05 17.56 -2.29
CA LYS A 269 5.44 17.17 -2.62
C LYS A 269 5.97 16.05 -1.74
N ARG A 270 5.61 16.03 -0.45
CA ARG A 270 6.16 15.09 0.53
C ARG A 270 5.12 14.18 1.16
N LEU A 271 3.85 14.61 1.24
CA LEU A 271 2.78 13.93 1.97
C LEU A 271 3.24 13.53 3.38
N VAL A 272 3.71 14.51 4.17
CA VAL A 272 4.23 14.31 5.53
C VAL A 272 3.55 15.24 6.51
N THR A 273 3.04 14.68 7.59
CA THR A 273 2.59 15.43 8.77
C THR A 273 3.51 15.12 9.93
N HIS A 274 4.18 16.14 10.46
CA HIS A 274 5.03 16.00 11.64
C HIS A 274 4.21 16.17 12.91
N ILE A 275 4.15 15.13 13.73
CA ILE A 275 3.59 15.21 15.08
C ILE A 275 4.77 15.36 16.05
N PRO A 276 4.86 16.46 16.83
CA PRO A 276 5.92 16.65 17.81
C PRO A 276 5.93 15.48 18.82
N GLN A 277 7.06 14.82 18.96
CA GLN A 277 7.22 13.82 20.02
C GLN A 277 7.33 14.56 21.37
N ARG A 278 6.40 14.33 22.28
CA ARG A 278 6.52 14.86 23.65
C ARG A 278 7.80 14.30 24.28
N GLY A 279 8.76 15.18 24.57
CA GLY A 279 9.94 14.83 25.37
C GLY A 279 11.28 14.70 24.64
N VAL A 280 11.37 14.95 23.34
CA VAL A 280 12.67 15.16 22.69
C VAL A 280 12.90 16.66 22.55
N PRO A 281 13.87 17.27 23.29
CA PRO A 281 14.23 18.67 23.07
C PRO A 281 14.60 18.83 21.60
N ALA A 282 14.10 19.88 20.96
CA ALA A 282 14.56 20.27 19.63
C ALA A 282 16.08 20.39 19.71
N SER A 283 16.80 19.43 19.12
CA SER A 283 18.25 19.47 18.99
C SER A 283 18.59 20.74 18.21
N GLY A 284 19.29 21.65 18.90
CA GLY A 284 19.51 23.02 18.59
C GLY A 284 19.84 23.32 17.14
N GLN A 285 19.09 24.22 16.60
CA GLN A 285 19.62 25.23 15.73
C GLN A 285 20.53 26.13 16.57
N ALA A 286 21.74 25.66 16.84
CA ALA A 286 22.81 26.53 17.23
C ALA A 286 23.36 27.14 15.95
N GLY A 287 22.68 28.20 15.50
CA GLY A 287 23.33 29.22 14.71
C GLY A 287 24.27 29.98 15.61
N GLY A 288 25.44 30.27 15.13
CA GLY A 288 26.31 31.24 15.69
C GLY A 288 27.31 31.67 14.65
N PRO A 289 27.29 32.92 14.24
CA PRO A 289 28.40 33.42 13.44
C PRO A 289 29.50 33.89 14.36
N LEU A 290 30.74 33.53 14.03
CA LEU A 290 31.90 34.45 14.11
C LEU A 290 32.87 34.03 13.03
#